data_a65e5981dd80d23c266bdbf4605fe98d
#
_entry.id   a65e5981dd80d23c266bdbf4605fe98d
#
_cell.length_a   1.000
_cell.length_b   1.000
_cell.length_c   1.000
_cell.angle_alpha   90.00
_cell.angle_beta   90.00
_cell.angle_gamma   90.00
#
_symmetry.space_group_name_H-M   'P 1'
#
loop_
_entity.id
_entity.type
_entity.pdbx_description
1 polymer ?
#
loop_
_entity_poly.entity_id
_entity_poly.type
_entity_poly.pdbx_seq_one_letter_code
_entity_poly.pdbx_strand_id
1 'polypeptide(L)'
;MGKTIRINNYKILMTDKEKMKGLMFSKKVETKLVFLFSDEVNHLFHSFFCPKFDIFFLNSKKEIIYFESITKPKIIKCNEKYRYVVETEFGFAKKNKLMIGDRIEWD
;
A
#
# COMPACT_ATOMS: atom_id res chain seq x y z
N MET A 1 -8.39 -18.86 5.13
CA MET A 1 -8.59 -18.24 3.81
C MET A 1 -9.13 -16.84 3.97
N GLY A 2 -8.60 -15.93 3.22
CA GLY A 2 -9.03 -14.55 3.25
C GLY A 2 -10.10 -14.26 2.21
N LYS A 3 -10.73 -13.11 2.35
CA LYS A 3 -11.62 -12.60 1.32
C LYS A 3 -10.80 -11.83 0.28
N THR A 4 -11.43 -11.52 -0.83
CA THR A 4 -10.83 -10.72 -1.90
C THR A 4 -11.66 -9.46 -2.08
N ILE A 5 -11.00 -8.31 -2.15
CA ILE A 5 -11.65 -7.06 -2.51
C ILE A 5 -11.00 -6.54 -3.79
N ARG A 6 -11.79 -5.87 -4.63
CA ARG A 6 -11.28 -5.23 -5.83
C ARG A 6 -11.34 -3.72 -5.62
N ILE A 7 -10.22 -3.06 -5.89
CA ILE A 7 -10.15 -1.61 -5.77
C ILE A 7 -10.37 -0.97 -7.13
N ASN A 8 -10.90 0.24 -7.10
CA ASN A 8 -11.02 1.11 -8.28
C ASN A 8 -10.45 2.47 -7.90
N ASN A 9 -10.37 3.37 -8.86
CA ASN A 9 -9.79 4.70 -8.66
C ASN A 9 -8.37 4.60 -8.11
N TYR A 10 -7.49 3.94 -8.86
CA TYR A 10 -6.10 3.75 -8.46
C TYR A 10 -5.16 4.15 -9.60
N LYS A 11 -3.92 4.41 -9.24
CA LYS A 11 -2.84 4.68 -10.18
C LYS A 11 -1.72 3.67 -9.97
N ILE A 12 -1.22 3.10 -11.07
CA ILE A 12 -0.10 2.16 -11.03
C ILE A 12 1.21 2.95 -11.07
N LEU A 13 2.10 2.66 -10.13
CA LEU A 13 3.43 3.27 -10.07
C LEU A 13 4.47 2.21 -10.41
N MET A 14 5.18 2.41 -11.51
CA MET A 14 6.15 1.44 -12.01
C MET A 14 7.58 1.95 -11.96
N THR A 15 7.79 3.27 -12.18
CA THR A 15 9.14 3.84 -12.19
C THR A 15 9.61 4.14 -10.77
N ASP A 16 10.94 4.14 -10.60
CA ASP A 16 11.53 4.47 -9.30
C ASP A 16 11.14 5.88 -8.86
N LYS A 17 11.10 6.82 -9.80
CA LYS A 17 10.73 8.20 -9.51
C LYS A 17 9.31 8.31 -8.98
N GLU A 18 8.36 7.63 -9.62
CA GLU A 18 6.96 7.62 -9.18
C GLU A 18 6.84 7.00 -7.79
N LYS A 19 7.55 5.87 -7.56
CA LYS A 19 7.50 5.18 -6.29
C LYS A 19 8.10 6.01 -5.16
N MET A 20 9.17 6.75 -5.46
CA MET A 20 9.80 7.60 -4.44
C MET A 20 8.90 8.73 -4.01
N LYS A 21 8.15 9.30 -4.94
CA LYS A 21 7.23 10.39 -4.59
C LYS A 21 6.02 9.86 -3.81
N GLY A 22 5.37 8.80 -4.32
CA GLY A 22 4.17 8.27 -3.68
C GLY A 22 3.19 9.35 -3.29
N LEU A 23 2.84 9.42 -2.01
CA LEU A 23 1.91 10.41 -1.44
C LEU A 23 2.59 11.66 -0.90
N MET A 24 3.92 11.80 -1.10
CA MET A 24 4.65 12.97 -0.57
C MET A 24 4.04 14.26 -1.11
N PHE A 25 3.86 15.23 -0.20
CA PHE A 25 3.32 16.56 -0.49
C PHE A 25 1.85 16.57 -0.93
N SER A 26 1.16 15.42 -0.85
CA SER A 26 -0.29 15.39 -1.07
C SER A 26 -1.00 15.79 0.22
N LYS A 27 -2.11 16.50 0.11
CA LYS A 27 -2.88 16.92 1.29
C LYS A 27 -3.75 15.77 1.81
N LYS A 28 -4.22 14.92 0.90
CA LYS A 28 -5.05 13.75 1.24
C LYS A 28 -4.89 12.73 0.12
N VAL A 29 -5.31 11.50 0.40
CA VAL A 29 -5.29 10.44 -0.61
C VAL A 29 -6.56 10.54 -1.43
N GLU A 30 -6.47 11.08 -2.64
CA GLU A 30 -7.60 11.17 -3.56
C GLU A 30 -7.70 9.94 -4.45
N THR A 31 -6.55 9.35 -4.79
CA THR A 31 -6.45 8.18 -5.66
C THR A 31 -5.56 7.18 -4.96
N LYS A 32 -5.98 5.91 -4.93
CA LYS A 32 -5.15 4.85 -4.37
C LYS A 32 -3.92 4.67 -5.24
N LEU A 33 -2.80 4.29 -4.63
CA LEU A 33 -1.55 4.05 -5.35
C LEU A 33 -1.21 2.57 -5.26
N VAL A 34 -0.87 1.98 -6.40
CA VAL A 34 -0.42 0.59 -6.48
C VAL A 34 1.01 0.59 -6.99
N PHE A 35 1.93 0.16 -6.12
CA PHE A 35 3.35 0.08 -6.45
C PHE A 35 3.65 -1.32 -6.97
N LEU A 36 4.13 -1.41 -8.22
CA LEU A 36 4.52 -2.68 -8.82
C LEU A 36 6.03 -2.82 -8.76
N PHE A 37 6.48 -3.96 -8.29
CA PHE A 37 7.90 -4.32 -8.31
C PHE A 37 8.07 -5.52 -9.24
N SER A 38 9.16 -5.51 -10.03
CA SER A 38 9.42 -6.59 -10.99
C SER A 38 9.81 -7.89 -10.32
N ASP A 39 10.17 -7.84 -9.04
CA ASP A 39 10.56 -9.00 -8.25
C ASP A 39 10.14 -8.77 -6.81
N GLU A 40 10.29 -9.78 -5.97
CA GLU A 40 10.05 -9.61 -4.55
C GLU A 40 11.16 -8.78 -3.93
N VAL A 41 10.79 -7.79 -3.12
CA VAL A 41 11.71 -6.82 -2.54
C VAL A 41 11.41 -6.63 -1.06
N ASN A 42 12.34 -5.98 -0.36
CA ASN A 42 12.17 -5.64 1.04
C ASN A 42 12.74 -4.24 1.27
N HIS A 43 12.17 -3.26 0.58
CA HIS A 43 12.56 -1.86 0.71
C HIS A 43 11.86 -1.23 1.89
N LEU A 44 12.47 -0.19 2.48
CA LEU A 44 11.82 0.61 3.50
C LEU A 44 10.96 1.67 2.82
N PHE A 45 9.81 1.94 3.43
CA PHE A 45 8.96 3.05 3.04
C PHE A 45 9.02 4.10 4.14
N HIS A 46 8.57 5.32 3.84
CA HIS A 46 8.45 6.35 4.84
C HIS A 46 7.18 7.16 4.59
N SER A 47 6.71 7.83 5.62
CA SER A 47 5.52 8.67 5.51
C SER A 47 5.82 10.15 5.71
N PHE A 48 7.10 10.55 5.59
CA PHE A 48 7.46 11.96 5.73
C PHE A 48 6.80 12.79 4.62
N PHE A 49 6.20 13.90 5.02
CA PHE A 49 5.50 14.81 4.11
C PHE A 49 4.27 14.19 3.45
N CYS A 50 3.74 13.11 4.01
CA CYS A 50 2.55 12.43 3.48
C CYS A 50 1.33 12.74 4.35
N PRO A 51 0.11 12.68 3.77
CA PRO A 51 -1.10 12.74 4.58
C PRO A 51 -1.27 11.44 5.37
N LYS A 52 -2.32 11.35 6.17
CA LYS A 52 -2.69 10.07 6.78
C LYS A 52 -3.11 9.09 5.68
N PHE A 53 -2.72 7.83 5.81
CA PHE A 53 -3.08 6.82 4.81
C PHE A 53 -2.92 5.43 5.40
N ASP A 54 -3.50 4.44 4.71
CA ASP A 54 -3.26 3.04 5.01
C ASP A 54 -2.32 2.48 3.96
N ILE A 55 -1.39 1.62 4.39
CA ILE A 55 -0.44 0.97 3.49
C ILE A 55 -0.54 -0.53 3.66
N PHE A 56 -0.56 -1.25 2.53
CA PHE A 56 -0.68 -2.71 2.49
C PHE A 56 0.49 -3.28 1.69
N PHE A 57 1.15 -4.28 2.27
CA PHE A 57 2.22 -5.01 1.60
C PHE A 57 1.65 -6.36 1.16
N LEU A 58 1.77 -6.67 -0.12
CA LEU A 58 1.17 -7.87 -0.70
C LEU A 58 2.25 -8.78 -1.28
N ASN A 59 2.03 -10.10 -1.17
CA ASN A 59 2.91 -11.07 -1.80
C ASN A 59 2.58 -11.20 -3.29
N SER A 60 3.23 -12.13 -4.00
CA SER A 60 3.02 -12.32 -5.43
C SER A 60 1.61 -12.78 -5.78
N LYS A 61 0.86 -13.28 -4.82
CA LYS A 61 -0.54 -13.68 -5.00
C LYS A 61 -1.51 -12.57 -4.62
N LYS A 62 -0.99 -11.38 -4.32
CA LYS A 62 -1.77 -10.20 -3.90
C LYS A 62 -2.45 -10.39 -2.54
N GLU A 63 -1.91 -11.29 -1.72
CA GLU A 63 -2.39 -11.48 -0.36
C GLU A 63 -1.68 -10.50 0.58
N ILE A 64 -2.44 -9.92 1.51
CA ILE A 64 -1.91 -8.98 2.50
C ILE A 64 -1.01 -9.75 3.47
N ILE A 65 0.26 -9.38 3.53
CA ILE A 65 1.21 -9.97 4.48
C ILE A 65 1.51 -9.03 5.64
N TYR A 66 1.26 -7.74 5.45
CA TYR A 66 1.39 -6.73 6.50
C TYR A 66 0.64 -5.48 6.07
N PHE A 67 0.07 -4.77 7.03
CA PHE A 67 -0.54 -3.47 6.74
C PHE A 67 -0.51 -2.60 7.99
N GLU A 68 -0.63 -1.30 7.76
CA GLU A 68 -0.53 -0.34 8.84
C GLU A 68 -1.32 0.90 8.49
N SER A 69 -1.98 1.49 9.49
CA SER A 69 -2.63 2.80 9.33
C SER A 69 -1.66 3.84 9.85
N ILE A 70 -1.32 4.80 9.01
CA ILE A 70 -0.26 5.77 9.27
C ILE A 70 -0.88 7.11 9.62
N THR A 71 -0.56 7.63 10.80
CA THR A 71 -1.09 8.90 11.27
C THR A 71 -0.02 9.97 11.51
N LYS A 72 1.25 9.58 11.44
CA LYS A 72 2.37 10.51 11.70
C LYS A 72 3.58 10.09 10.87
N PRO A 73 4.55 11.00 10.68
CA PRO A 73 5.77 10.65 9.94
C PRO A 73 6.53 9.52 10.62
N LYS A 74 6.91 8.52 9.85
CA LYS A 74 7.68 7.38 10.36
C LYS A 74 8.30 6.60 9.22
N ILE A 75 9.26 5.74 9.58
CA ILE A 75 9.79 4.72 8.68
C ILE A 75 8.88 3.50 8.79
N ILE A 76 8.49 2.94 7.66
CA ILE A 76 7.58 1.80 7.59
C ILE A 76 8.37 0.60 7.07
N LYS A 77 8.37 -0.48 7.85
CA LYS A 77 9.11 -1.69 7.51
C LYS A 77 8.19 -2.89 7.51
N CYS A 78 8.27 -3.69 6.43
CA CYS A 78 7.64 -5.00 6.36
C CYS A 78 8.74 -6.04 6.62
N ASN A 79 8.48 -7.00 7.51
CA ASN A 79 9.49 -8.00 7.88
C ASN A 79 9.66 -9.12 6.87
N GLU A 80 8.82 -9.15 5.84
CA GLU A 80 8.89 -10.16 4.79
C GLU A 80 9.04 -9.48 3.44
N LYS A 81 9.54 -10.21 2.45
CA LYS A 81 9.60 -9.70 1.09
C LYS A 81 8.18 -9.58 0.54
N TYR A 82 7.95 -8.56 -0.28
CA TYR A 82 6.65 -8.28 -0.88
C TYR A 82 6.81 -7.99 -2.37
N ARG A 83 5.74 -8.11 -3.12
CA ARG A 83 5.74 -7.87 -4.56
C ARG A 83 4.99 -6.59 -4.93
N TYR A 84 3.97 -6.25 -4.16
CA TYR A 84 3.13 -5.08 -4.40
C TYR A 84 2.92 -4.31 -3.12
N VAL A 85 2.73 -2.99 -3.27
CA VAL A 85 2.32 -2.14 -2.15
C VAL A 85 1.12 -1.33 -2.60
N VAL A 86 0.10 -1.25 -1.76
CA VAL A 86 -1.09 -0.46 -2.03
C VAL A 86 -1.22 0.59 -0.94
N GLU A 87 -1.35 1.86 -1.35
CA GLU A 87 -1.62 2.95 -0.42
C GLU A 87 -3.01 3.47 -0.69
N THR A 88 -3.81 3.59 0.37
CA THR A 88 -5.21 3.98 0.27
C THR A 88 -5.50 5.13 1.23
N GLU A 89 -6.69 5.66 1.15
CA GLU A 89 -7.16 6.63 2.14
C GLU A 89 -7.14 5.99 3.53
N PHE A 90 -6.91 6.84 4.54
CA PHE A 90 -6.86 6.40 5.94
C PHE A 90 -8.20 5.77 6.35
N GLY A 91 -8.12 4.62 7.00
CA GLY A 91 -9.32 3.92 7.47
C GLY A 91 -9.87 2.89 6.49
N PHE A 92 -9.25 2.75 5.32
CA PHE A 92 -9.71 1.79 4.31
C PHE A 92 -9.70 0.36 4.85
N ALA A 93 -8.64 0.00 5.59
CA ALA A 93 -8.53 -1.34 6.17
C ALA A 93 -9.68 -1.62 7.14
N LYS A 94 -9.96 -0.67 8.01
CA LYS A 94 -11.02 -0.80 9.01
C LYS A 94 -12.40 -0.84 8.36
N LYS A 95 -12.64 0.05 7.40
CA LYS A 95 -13.92 0.12 6.69
C LYS A 95 -14.24 -1.18 5.99
N ASN A 96 -13.24 -1.82 5.40
CA ASN A 96 -13.41 -3.04 4.64
C ASN A 96 -13.12 -4.30 5.45
N LYS A 97 -12.82 -4.15 6.75
CA LYS A 97 -12.53 -5.25 7.67
C LYS A 97 -11.43 -6.15 7.12
N LEU A 98 -10.36 -5.54 6.62
CA LEU A 98 -9.25 -6.27 6.02
C LEU A 98 -8.34 -6.85 7.08
N MET A 99 -7.83 -8.05 6.81
CA MET A 99 -6.95 -8.79 7.70
C MET A 99 -5.80 -9.38 6.90
N ILE A 100 -4.74 -9.79 7.61
CA ILE A 100 -3.64 -10.53 7.00
C ILE A 100 -4.23 -11.76 6.30
N GLY A 101 -3.81 -12.02 5.07
CA GLY A 101 -4.31 -13.13 4.27
C GLY A 101 -5.43 -12.75 3.30
N ASP A 102 -6.07 -11.62 3.51
CA ASP A 102 -7.04 -11.11 2.52
C ASP A 102 -6.30 -10.66 1.28
N ARG A 103 -7.01 -10.61 0.15
CA ARG A 103 -6.42 -10.20 -1.13
C ARG A 103 -6.99 -8.87 -1.58
N ILE A 104 -6.12 -8.06 -2.20
CA ILE A 104 -6.53 -6.83 -2.86
C ILE A 104 -6.22 -7.01 -4.34
N GLU A 105 -7.24 -6.81 -5.19
CA GLU A 105 -7.07 -6.95 -6.63
C GLU A 105 -7.40 -5.64 -7.35
N TRP A 106 -6.80 -5.49 -8.53
CA TRP A 106 -7.04 -4.36 -9.43
C TRP A 106 -6.99 -4.88 -10.86
N ASP A 107 -7.47 -4.09 -11.80
CA ASP A 107 -7.49 -4.50 -13.20
C ASP A 107 -6.13 -4.33 -13.89
#